data_eaf38344d3f85ea554fe6493276150b1
#
_entry.id   eaf38344d3f85ea554fe6493276150b1
#
_cell.length_a   1.000
_cell.length_b   1.000
_cell.length_c   1.000
_cell.angle_alpha   90.00
_cell.angle_beta   90.00
_cell.angle_gamma   90.00
#
_symmetry.space_group_name_H-M   'P 1'
#
loop_
_entity.id
_entity.type
_entity.pdbx_description
1 polymer ?
#
loop_
_entity_poly.entity_id
_entity_poly.type
_entity_poly.pdbx_seq_one_letter_code
_entity_poly.pdbx_strand_id
1 'polypeptide(L)'
;VGILLTGVEKVVTSGESKPKVLMQWIAMGLALEKRNRLLNVRCKDITEIFNGLGLRSCVLKGQGVARLYPNPLRRQSGDIDLWVEGNRGDIHKTLKARWKVGETVIHHADVEIFKDTPTEIHFIPSFTYSPFLYRKYKKFFKRCADRQFANYDKTVGFAYPTPEFNAVYSLMHIFHHVLHEGIGLRQLLDYYYILRRLDKEQRGQVFEEMRNLDLAKFAEAVMYVEQKMFGLEPEFWLCQPNERTGKCLLAEIELAGNFGQYDKRNQQVNRMSKIGVYLHNVKRNFVFFKMASSEVLWAPIWKPCHFVWRKIKGYS
;
A
#
# COMPACT_ATOMS: atom_id res chain seq x y z
N VAL A 1 1.08 16.30 6.86
CA VAL A 1 0.69 17.31 7.87
C VAL A 1 0.72 16.72 9.27
N GLY A 2 0.02 15.61 9.58
CA GLY A 2 -0.12 15.12 10.95
C GLY A 2 1.20 14.85 11.67
N ILE A 3 2.17 14.19 11.01
CA ILE A 3 3.49 13.91 11.60
C ILE A 3 4.34 15.17 11.70
N LEU A 4 4.32 16.02 10.69
CA LEU A 4 5.02 17.30 10.73
C LEU A 4 4.47 18.17 11.87
N LEU A 5 3.16 18.18 12.08
CA LEU A 5 2.54 18.87 13.19
C LEU A 5 3.03 18.32 14.55
N THR A 6 3.13 16.99 14.68
CA THR A 6 3.66 16.36 15.91
C THR A 6 5.12 16.78 16.17
N GLY A 7 5.92 16.94 15.12
CA GLY A 7 7.30 17.47 15.23
C GLY A 7 7.33 18.95 15.66
N VAL A 8 6.52 19.78 15.02
CA VAL A 8 6.43 21.22 15.32
C VAL A 8 5.93 21.46 16.73
N GLU A 9 4.93 20.72 17.20
CA GLU A 9 4.41 20.82 18.58
C GLU A 9 5.47 20.54 19.66
N LYS A 10 6.48 19.73 19.34
CA LYS A 10 7.61 19.47 20.25
C LYS A 10 8.63 20.60 20.31
N VAL A 11 8.71 21.41 19.25
CA VAL A 11 9.71 22.49 19.10
C VAL A 11 9.14 23.84 19.53
N VAL A 12 7.84 24.08 19.28
CA VAL A 12 7.19 25.34 19.67
C VAL A 12 6.97 25.36 21.19
N THR A 13 7.77 26.19 21.87
CA THR A 13 7.62 26.43 23.31
C THR A 13 6.34 27.19 23.64
N SER A 14 5.73 26.85 24.75
CA SER A 14 4.53 27.51 25.27
C SER A 14 4.82 29.00 25.54
N GLY A 15 4.11 29.89 24.87
CA GLY A 15 4.21 31.33 25.07
C GLY A 15 4.38 32.21 23.85
N GLU A 16 4.74 31.64 22.71
CA GLU A 16 4.85 32.38 21.47
C GLU A 16 3.52 32.43 20.69
N SER A 17 3.25 33.58 20.05
CA SER A 17 2.10 33.73 19.15
C SER A 17 2.19 32.71 18.02
N LYS A 18 1.22 31.80 17.91
CA LYS A 18 1.21 30.76 16.89
C LYS A 18 0.96 31.37 15.51
N PRO A 19 1.87 31.19 14.53
CA PRO A 19 1.64 31.65 13.16
C PRO A 19 0.34 31.11 12.58
N LYS A 20 -0.33 31.88 11.67
CA LYS A 20 -1.56 31.43 10.98
C LYS A 20 -1.43 30.03 10.34
N VAL A 21 -0.26 29.73 9.77
CA VAL A 21 0.06 28.43 9.17
C VAL A 21 -0.01 27.30 10.21
N LEU A 22 0.48 27.53 11.43
CA LEU A 22 0.41 26.55 12.51
C LEU A 22 -1.03 26.28 12.93
N MET A 23 -1.87 27.32 13.01
CA MET A 23 -3.29 27.15 13.31
C MET A 23 -4.02 26.31 12.25
N GLN A 24 -3.71 26.52 10.97
CA GLN A 24 -4.22 25.68 9.87
C GLN A 24 -3.76 24.23 10.02
N TRP A 25 -2.51 24.01 10.34
CA TRP A 25 -1.97 22.65 10.57
C TRP A 25 -2.62 21.95 11.77
N ILE A 26 -2.88 22.69 12.85
CA ILE A 26 -3.61 22.17 14.01
C ILE A 26 -5.03 21.75 13.61
N ALA A 27 -5.75 22.60 12.87
CA ALA A 27 -7.10 22.26 12.38
C ALA A 27 -7.09 21.02 11.47
N MET A 28 -6.12 20.92 10.57
CA MET A 28 -5.93 19.73 9.73
C MET A 28 -5.58 18.49 10.55
N GLY A 29 -4.75 18.64 11.59
CA GLY A 29 -4.41 17.56 12.52
C GLY A 29 -5.63 17.02 13.27
N LEU A 30 -6.47 17.90 13.79
CA LEU A 30 -7.73 17.53 14.45
C LEU A 30 -8.72 16.85 13.50
N ALA A 31 -8.81 17.33 12.25
CA ALA A 31 -9.62 16.67 11.22
C ALA A 31 -9.11 15.25 10.89
N LEU A 32 -7.79 15.06 10.80
CA LEU A 32 -7.17 13.74 10.64
C LEU A 32 -7.48 12.83 11.83
N GLU A 33 -7.35 13.32 13.04
CA GLU A 33 -7.65 12.52 14.23
C GLU A 33 -9.12 12.10 14.29
N LYS A 34 -10.05 13.02 13.98
CA LYS A 34 -11.48 12.69 13.85
C LYS A 34 -11.72 11.61 12.81
N ARG A 35 -11.10 11.73 11.63
CA ARG A 35 -11.21 10.74 10.55
C ARG A 35 -10.65 9.39 10.97
N ASN A 36 -9.48 9.34 11.61
CA ASN A 36 -8.88 8.10 12.08
C ASN A 36 -9.70 7.40 13.17
N ARG A 37 -10.34 8.15 14.08
CA ARG A 37 -11.29 7.56 15.04
C ARG A 37 -12.46 6.89 14.35
N LEU A 38 -13.04 7.54 13.34
CA LEU A 38 -14.09 6.93 12.51
C LEU A 38 -13.60 5.65 11.81
N LEU A 39 -12.42 5.69 11.18
CA LEU A 39 -11.85 4.53 10.50
C LEU A 39 -11.56 3.36 11.45
N ASN A 40 -11.14 3.62 12.68
CA ASN A 40 -10.98 2.57 13.70
C ASN A 40 -12.32 1.87 13.97
N VAL A 41 -13.41 2.63 14.11
CA VAL A 41 -14.76 2.08 14.27
C VAL A 41 -15.15 1.27 13.03
N ARG A 42 -14.94 1.82 11.83
CA ARG A 42 -15.27 1.13 10.57
C ARG A 42 -14.48 -0.15 10.35
N CYS A 43 -13.20 -0.20 10.76
CA CYS A 43 -12.39 -1.43 10.70
C CYS A 43 -12.96 -2.52 11.63
N LYS A 44 -13.43 -2.14 12.82
CA LYS A 44 -14.10 -3.06 13.72
C LYS A 44 -15.43 -3.53 13.14
N ASP A 45 -16.31 -2.59 12.73
CA ASP A 45 -17.63 -2.89 12.16
C ASP A 45 -17.52 -3.86 10.97
N ILE A 46 -16.60 -3.58 10.01
CA ILE A 46 -16.44 -4.44 8.84
C ILE A 46 -15.92 -5.83 9.21
N THR A 47 -15.03 -5.93 10.20
CA THR A 47 -14.55 -7.22 10.70
C THR A 47 -15.70 -8.03 11.33
N GLU A 48 -16.56 -7.39 12.12
CA GLU A 48 -17.74 -8.04 12.70
C GLU A 48 -18.73 -8.48 11.63
N ILE A 49 -18.96 -7.67 10.59
CA ILE A 49 -19.80 -8.04 9.43
C ILE A 49 -19.28 -9.31 8.77
N PHE A 50 -17.99 -9.39 8.43
CA PHE A 50 -17.41 -10.56 7.76
C PHE A 50 -17.38 -11.80 8.69
N ASN A 51 -17.09 -11.61 9.98
CA ASN A 51 -17.19 -12.69 10.96
C ASN A 51 -18.62 -13.25 11.06
N GLY A 52 -19.65 -12.40 11.01
CA GLY A 52 -21.05 -12.81 10.96
C GLY A 52 -21.43 -13.60 9.69
N LEU A 53 -20.62 -13.48 8.63
CA LEU A 53 -20.73 -14.28 7.40
C LEU A 53 -19.89 -15.57 7.44
N GLY A 54 -19.21 -15.85 8.54
CA GLY A 54 -18.29 -16.99 8.67
C GLY A 54 -16.97 -16.82 7.93
N LEU A 55 -16.58 -15.57 7.59
CA LEU A 55 -15.38 -15.25 6.84
C LEU A 55 -14.37 -14.50 7.73
N ARG A 56 -13.19 -15.06 7.93
CA ARG A 56 -12.09 -14.33 8.62
C ARG A 56 -11.58 -13.21 7.74
N SER A 57 -11.11 -12.13 8.37
CA SER A 57 -10.58 -10.98 7.64
C SER A 57 -9.38 -10.34 8.35
N CYS A 58 -8.58 -9.57 7.57
CA CYS A 58 -7.39 -8.88 8.06
C CYS A 58 -7.30 -7.50 7.39
N VAL A 59 -7.16 -6.44 8.18
CA VAL A 59 -6.99 -5.05 7.70
C VAL A 59 -5.54 -4.86 7.26
N LEU A 60 -5.30 -4.79 5.96
CA LEU A 60 -3.95 -4.88 5.38
C LEU A 60 -3.09 -3.61 5.56
N LYS A 61 -3.64 -2.46 5.35
CA LYS A 61 -2.98 -1.14 5.37
C LYS A 61 -3.70 -0.21 6.36
N GLY A 62 -3.68 1.06 6.11
CA GLY A 62 -4.52 2.00 6.84
C GLY A 62 -4.32 1.89 8.35
N GLN A 63 -5.35 1.45 9.04
CA GLN A 63 -5.39 1.34 10.49
C GLN A 63 -4.48 0.22 11.04
N GLY A 64 -4.22 -0.82 10.24
CA GLY A 64 -3.24 -1.87 10.59
C GLY A 64 -1.82 -1.32 10.75
N VAL A 65 -1.43 -0.32 9.94
CA VAL A 65 -0.11 0.34 9.99
C VAL A 65 -0.11 1.55 10.93
N ALA A 66 -1.22 2.28 11.04
CA ALA A 66 -1.31 3.51 11.85
C ALA A 66 -0.83 3.29 13.30
N ARG A 67 -1.09 2.14 13.87
CA ARG A 67 -0.67 1.74 15.23
C ARG A 67 0.85 1.70 15.45
N LEU A 68 1.64 1.68 14.38
CA LEU A 68 3.10 1.73 14.44
C LEU A 68 3.64 3.15 14.62
N TYR A 69 2.81 4.15 14.39
CA TYR A 69 3.16 5.56 14.49
C TYR A 69 3.19 6.04 15.94
N PRO A 70 4.02 7.05 16.27
CA PRO A 70 4.05 7.66 17.59
C PRO A 70 2.67 8.20 18.06
N ASN A 71 1.90 8.75 17.13
CA ASN A 71 0.49 9.06 17.30
C ASN A 71 -0.32 8.42 16.16
N PRO A 72 -0.99 7.28 16.41
CA PRO A 72 -1.75 6.55 15.39
C PRO A 72 -2.84 7.39 14.71
N LEU A 73 -3.44 8.34 15.45
CA LEU A 73 -4.51 9.18 14.93
C LEU A 73 -4.02 10.26 13.96
N ARG A 74 -2.71 10.50 13.88
CA ARG A 74 -2.10 11.51 12.99
C ARG A 74 -1.53 10.95 11.70
N ARG A 75 -1.62 9.64 11.49
CA ARG A 75 -1.33 9.06 10.17
C ARG A 75 -2.40 9.51 9.17
N GLN A 76 -1.99 9.99 8.01
CA GLN A 76 -2.95 10.29 6.94
C GLN A 76 -3.58 8.99 6.45
N SER A 77 -4.89 8.86 6.67
CA SER A 77 -5.68 7.70 6.29
C SER A 77 -6.41 7.92 4.96
N GLY A 78 -6.88 6.85 4.36
CA GLY A 78 -7.68 6.85 3.13
C GLY A 78 -8.87 5.90 3.25
N ASP A 79 -8.78 4.81 2.57
CA ASP A 79 -9.69 3.68 2.46
C ASP A 79 -9.41 2.57 3.49
N ILE A 80 -10.27 1.57 3.50
CA ILE A 80 -10.06 0.32 4.25
C ILE A 80 -9.79 -0.79 3.25
N ASP A 81 -8.58 -1.35 3.31
CA ASP A 81 -8.17 -2.53 2.58
C ASP A 81 -8.39 -3.76 3.46
N LEU A 82 -9.37 -4.57 3.14
CA LEU A 82 -9.71 -5.75 3.91
C LEU A 82 -9.42 -7.03 3.13
N TRP A 83 -8.43 -7.81 3.56
CA TRP A 83 -8.22 -9.14 3.04
C TRP A 83 -9.20 -10.11 3.69
N VAL A 84 -10.00 -10.79 2.86
CA VAL A 84 -11.02 -11.75 3.30
C VAL A 84 -10.58 -13.16 2.91
N GLU A 85 -10.72 -14.08 3.83
CA GLU A 85 -10.43 -15.49 3.61
C GLU A 85 -11.48 -16.13 2.72
N GLY A 86 -11.05 -16.89 1.74
CA GLY A 86 -11.95 -17.69 0.92
C GLY A 86 -11.58 -17.70 -0.57
N ASN A 87 -12.45 -18.36 -1.33
CA ASN A 87 -12.36 -18.38 -2.78
C ASN A 87 -12.89 -17.08 -3.36
N ARG A 88 -12.16 -16.50 -4.32
CA ARG A 88 -12.55 -15.23 -4.98
C ARG A 88 -14.00 -15.26 -5.51
N GLY A 89 -14.42 -16.36 -6.15
CA GLY A 89 -15.76 -16.47 -6.73
C GLY A 89 -16.85 -16.39 -5.68
N ASP A 90 -16.68 -17.09 -4.56
CA ASP A 90 -17.62 -17.14 -3.45
C ASP A 90 -17.69 -15.79 -2.72
N ILE A 91 -16.52 -15.19 -2.45
CA ILE A 91 -16.46 -13.84 -1.87
C ILE A 91 -17.17 -12.84 -2.77
N HIS A 92 -16.84 -12.80 -4.07
CA HIS A 92 -17.46 -11.86 -5.00
C HIS A 92 -18.98 -12.06 -5.13
N LYS A 93 -19.48 -13.32 -5.12
CA LYS A 93 -20.92 -13.63 -5.09
C LYS A 93 -21.57 -13.09 -3.81
N THR A 94 -20.93 -13.29 -2.67
CA THR A 94 -21.39 -12.77 -1.37
C THR A 94 -21.47 -11.24 -1.36
N LEU A 95 -20.44 -10.56 -1.91
CA LEU A 95 -20.41 -9.10 -2.02
C LEU A 95 -21.55 -8.57 -2.87
N LYS A 96 -21.77 -9.14 -4.08
CA LYS A 96 -22.85 -8.72 -4.99
C LYS A 96 -24.25 -8.95 -4.43
N ALA A 97 -24.43 -9.96 -3.57
CA ALA A 97 -25.71 -10.23 -2.96
C ALA A 97 -26.11 -9.23 -1.85
N ARG A 98 -25.15 -8.44 -1.32
CA ARG A 98 -25.35 -7.60 -0.14
C ARG A 98 -25.08 -6.12 -0.37
N TRP A 99 -24.15 -5.79 -1.26
CA TRP A 99 -23.68 -4.42 -1.45
C TRP A 99 -23.53 -4.06 -2.93
N LYS A 100 -23.44 -2.77 -3.17
CA LYS A 100 -23.04 -2.27 -4.47
C LYS A 100 -21.55 -2.52 -4.65
N VAL A 101 -21.20 -3.32 -5.66
CA VAL A 101 -19.83 -3.63 -6.05
C VAL A 101 -19.45 -2.74 -7.22
N GLY A 102 -18.36 -1.99 -7.05
CA GLY A 102 -17.77 -1.11 -8.06
C GLY A 102 -16.74 -1.82 -8.92
N GLU A 103 -15.62 -1.15 -9.17
CA GLU A 103 -14.54 -1.72 -9.96
C GLU A 103 -14.03 -3.04 -9.36
N THR A 104 -13.89 -4.04 -10.21
CA THR A 104 -13.37 -5.35 -9.79
C THR A 104 -12.13 -5.68 -10.63
N VAL A 105 -11.00 -5.81 -9.94
CA VAL A 105 -9.72 -6.20 -10.53
C VAL A 105 -9.27 -7.58 -10.06
N ILE A 106 -8.09 -8.03 -10.46
CA ILE A 106 -7.64 -9.40 -10.17
C ILE A 106 -7.49 -9.70 -8.67
N HIS A 107 -7.18 -8.71 -7.85
CA HIS A 107 -6.84 -8.90 -6.43
C HIS A 107 -7.87 -8.32 -5.45
N HIS A 108 -8.67 -7.33 -5.85
CA HIS A 108 -9.71 -6.74 -5.00
C HIS A 108 -10.97 -6.35 -5.79
N ALA A 109 -11.99 -5.93 -5.07
CA ALA A 109 -13.15 -5.23 -5.57
C ALA A 109 -13.48 -4.05 -4.65
N ASP A 110 -13.86 -2.91 -5.26
CA ASP A 110 -14.43 -1.78 -4.54
C ASP A 110 -15.85 -2.13 -4.11
N VAL A 111 -16.17 -1.88 -2.85
CA VAL A 111 -17.49 -2.23 -2.30
C VAL A 111 -18.01 -1.11 -1.42
N GLU A 112 -19.22 -0.65 -1.71
CA GLU A 112 -19.89 0.38 -0.92
C GLU A 112 -20.55 -0.24 0.32
N ILE A 113 -19.72 -0.61 1.33
CA ILE A 113 -20.21 -1.12 2.63
C ILE A 113 -20.63 0.05 3.52
N PHE A 114 -19.82 1.11 3.52
CA PHE A 114 -20.10 2.35 4.26
C PHE A 114 -20.19 3.53 3.28
N LYS A 115 -21.17 4.43 3.50
CA LYS A 115 -21.31 5.66 2.69
C LYS A 115 -20.21 6.70 2.92
N ASP A 116 -19.60 6.65 4.11
CA ASP A 116 -18.61 7.62 4.58
C ASP A 116 -17.16 7.13 4.45
N THR A 117 -16.95 5.86 4.05
CA THR A 117 -15.64 5.24 4.03
C THR A 117 -15.50 4.29 2.84
N PRO A 118 -14.63 4.61 1.86
CA PRO A 118 -14.30 3.69 0.77
C PRO A 118 -13.71 2.39 1.31
N THR A 119 -14.10 1.27 0.72
CA THR A 119 -13.61 -0.05 1.11
C THR A 119 -13.21 -0.88 -0.10
N GLU A 120 -12.04 -1.49 -0.02
CA GLU A 120 -11.52 -2.46 -0.98
C GLU A 120 -11.47 -3.84 -0.34
N ILE A 121 -12.21 -4.79 -0.91
CA ILE A 121 -12.21 -6.17 -0.44
C ILE A 121 -11.23 -6.99 -1.26
N HIS A 122 -10.14 -7.38 -0.62
CA HIS A 122 -9.06 -8.14 -1.23
C HIS A 122 -9.34 -9.65 -1.19
N PHE A 123 -9.36 -10.28 -2.36
CA PHE A 123 -9.39 -11.75 -2.53
C PHE A 123 -8.00 -12.35 -2.32
N ILE A 124 -6.99 -11.55 -2.61
CA ILE A 124 -5.56 -11.82 -2.41
C ILE A 124 -4.86 -10.48 -2.15
N PRO A 125 -3.89 -10.37 -1.24
CA PRO A 125 -3.32 -9.10 -0.83
C PRO A 125 -2.70 -8.26 -1.95
N SER A 126 -2.03 -8.89 -2.91
CA SER A 126 -1.38 -8.21 -4.04
C SER A 126 -1.25 -9.14 -5.25
N PHE A 127 -0.82 -8.58 -6.38
CA PHE A 127 -0.55 -9.34 -7.61
C PHE A 127 0.71 -8.83 -8.30
N THR A 128 1.11 -9.51 -9.38
CA THR A 128 2.24 -9.18 -10.25
C THR A 128 1.86 -9.52 -11.68
N TYR A 129 2.44 -8.83 -12.65
CA TYR A 129 2.15 -9.06 -14.08
C TYR A 129 2.71 -10.38 -14.60
N SER A 130 3.86 -10.83 -14.07
CA SER A 130 4.48 -12.08 -14.43
C SER A 130 3.63 -13.26 -13.93
N PRO A 131 3.13 -14.15 -14.81
CA PRO A 131 2.36 -15.31 -14.38
C PRO A 131 3.17 -16.29 -13.52
N PHE A 132 4.49 -16.33 -13.72
CA PHE A 132 5.40 -17.17 -12.92
C PHE A 132 5.57 -16.62 -11.51
N LEU A 133 5.80 -15.31 -11.37
CA LEU A 133 5.89 -14.64 -10.07
C LEU A 133 4.53 -14.62 -9.38
N TYR A 134 3.44 -14.45 -10.12
CA TYR A 134 2.10 -14.50 -9.53
C TYR A 134 1.79 -15.84 -8.85
N ARG A 135 2.29 -16.96 -9.40
CA ARG A 135 2.20 -18.27 -8.73
C ARG A 135 2.99 -18.27 -7.41
N LYS A 136 4.18 -17.66 -7.38
CA LYS A 136 4.98 -17.53 -6.14
C LYS A 136 4.27 -16.65 -5.12
N TYR A 137 3.70 -15.49 -5.53
CA TYR A 137 2.91 -14.60 -4.68
C TYR A 137 1.72 -15.34 -4.06
N LYS A 138 0.95 -16.07 -4.85
CA LYS A 138 -0.17 -16.86 -4.34
C LYS A 138 0.26 -17.91 -3.31
N LYS A 139 1.39 -18.59 -3.54
CA LYS A 139 1.94 -19.55 -2.58
C LYS A 139 2.36 -18.87 -1.27
N PHE A 140 3.02 -17.70 -1.37
CA PHE A 140 3.40 -16.89 -0.21
C PHE A 140 2.17 -16.48 0.60
N PHE A 141 1.17 -15.87 -0.03
CA PHE A 141 -0.04 -15.45 0.66
C PHE A 141 -0.81 -16.62 1.29
N LYS A 142 -0.94 -17.74 0.56
CA LYS A 142 -1.59 -18.94 1.10
C LYS A 142 -0.86 -19.48 2.34
N ARG A 143 0.47 -19.53 2.31
CA ARG A 143 1.29 -19.99 3.44
C ARG A 143 1.16 -19.09 4.67
N CYS A 144 1.01 -17.79 4.47
CA CYS A 144 0.95 -16.81 5.55
C CYS A 144 -0.47 -16.54 6.07
N ALA A 145 -1.52 -16.92 5.33
CA ALA A 145 -2.89 -16.51 5.53
C ALA A 145 -3.41 -16.73 6.97
N ASP A 146 -3.31 -17.97 7.45
CA ASP A 146 -3.82 -18.33 8.78
C ASP A 146 -3.21 -17.48 9.90
N ARG A 147 -1.90 -17.22 9.83
CA ARG A 147 -1.20 -16.39 10.81
C ARG A 147 -1.71 -14.94 10.77
N GLN A 148 -2.05 -14.41 9.59
CA GLN A 148 -2.56 -13.05 9.47
C GLN A 148 -3.99 -12.93 10.00
N PHE A 149 -4.87 -13.85 9.64
CA PHE A 149 -6.24 -13.86 10.15
C PHE A 149 -6.34 -14.15 11.64
N ALA A 150 -5.40 -14.93 12.20
CA ALA A 150 -5.30 -15.20 13.62
C ALA A 150 -4.67 -14.06 14.43
N ASN A 151 -3.98 -13.09 13.78
CA ASN A 151 -3.34 -11.97 14.46
C ASN A 151 -4.37 -10.88 14.86
N TYR A 152 -5.43 -11.32 15.52
CA TYR A 152 -6.54 -10.50 15.97
C TYR A 152 -6.21 -9.83 17.31
N ASP A 153 -6.42 -8.53 17.38
CA ASP A 153 -6.22 -7.73 18.59
C ASP A 153 -7.58 -7.27 19.14
N LYS A 154 -7.93 -7.79 20.31
CA LYS A 154 -9.19 -7.48 21.01
C LYS A 154 -9.35 -6.00 21.34
N THR A 155 -8.24 -5.26 21.51
CA THR A 155 -8.27 -3.84 21.90
C THR A 155 -8.74 -2.95 20.76
N VAL A 156 -8.41 -3.32 19.50
CA VAL A 156 -8.82 -2.58 18.28
C VAL A 156 -10.00 -3.24 17.58
N GLY A 157 -10.25 -4.53 17.79
CA GLY A 157 -11.38 -5.27 17.26
C GLY A 157 -11.22 -5.78 15.83
N PHE A 158 -9.97 -5.89 15.33
CA PHE A 158 -9.67 -6.45 14.01
C PHE A 158 -8.28 -7.12 13.97
N ALA A 159 -8.10 -8.02 12.99
CA ALA A 159 -6.79 -8.59 12.67
C ALA A 159 -6.01 -7.67 11.72
N TYR A 160 -4.68 -7.67 11.86
CA TYR A 160 -3.76 -6.92 11.03
C TYR A 160 -2.49 -7.74 10.76
N PRO A 161 -1.69 -7.38 9.71
CA PRO A 161 -0.51 -8.14 9.33
C PRO A 161 0.54 -8.24 10.43
N THR A 162 1.15 -9.43 10.55
CA THR A 162 2.37 -9.60 11.38
C THR A 162 3.51 -8.76 10.81
N PRO A 163 4.52 -8.34 11.63
CA PRO A 163 5.60 -7.48 11.16
C PRO A 163 6.30 -7.98 9.90
N GLU A 164 6.63 -9.26 9.83
CA GLU A 164 7.34 -9.89 8.71
C GLU A 164 6.48 -9.88 7.43
N PHE A 165 5.22 -10.28 7.54
CA PHE A 165 4.29 -10.24 6.42
C PHE A 165 4.07 -8.81 5.94
N ASN A 166 3.89 -7.88 6.87
CA ASN A 166 3.66 -6.47 6.57
C ASN A 166 4.82 -5.84 5.80
N ALA A 167 6.08 -6.19 6.15
CA ALA A 167 7.25 -5.71 5.44
C ALA A 167 7.30 -6.20 3.98
N VAL A 168 7.00 -7.47 3.73
CA VAL A 168 6.95 -8.02 2.37
C VAL A 168 5.77 -7.42 1.59
N TYR A 169 4.58 -7.43 2.18
CA TYR A 169 3.36 -6.94 1.55
C TYR A 169 3.42 -5.44 1.22
N SER A 170 3.89 -4.62 2.17
CA SER A 170 4.01 -3.17 1.95
C SER A 170 5.03 -2.84 0.86
N LEU A 171 6.12 -3.60 0.75
CA LEU A 171 7.06 -3.44 -0.36
C LEU A 171 6.42 -3.81 -1.70
N MET A 172 5.65 -4.91 -1.78
CA MET A 172 4.87 -5.26 -2.98
C MET A 172 3.91 -4.15 -3.38
N HIS A 173 3.26 -3.53 -2.40
CA HIS A 173 2.32 -2.44 -2.63
C HIS A 173 3.02 -1.18 -3.14
N ILE A 174 4.14 -0.77 -2.51
CA ILE A 174 4.99 0.33 -2.99
C ILE A 174 5.46 0.06 -4.42
N PHE A 175 5.95 -1.15 -4.69
CA PHE A 175 6.42 -1.59 -6.00
C PHE A 175 5.35 -1.44 -7.08
N HIS A 176 4.14 -1.89 -6.77
CA HIS A 176 3.00 -1.81 -7.67
C HIS A 176 2.66 -0.35 -8.02
N HIS A 177 2.54 0.52 -7.01
CA HIS A 177 2.24 1.94 -7.23
C HIS A 177 3.34 2.67 -8.01
N VAL A 178 4.61 2.42 -7.71
CA VAL A 178 5.74 3.00 -8.46
C VAL A 178 5.63 2.70 -9.96
N LEU A 179 5.31 1.46 -10.31
CA LEU A 179 5.18 1.04 -11.71
C LEU A 179 3.91 1.57 -12.39
N HIS A 180 2.87 1.89 -11.64
CA HIS A 180 1.59 2.30 -12.21
C HIS A 180 1.41 3.81 -12.29
N GLU A 181 1.54 4.49 -11.19
CA GLU A 181 1.06 5.85 -11.03
C GLU A 181 1.98 6.74 -10.18
N GLY A 182 2.98 6.16 -9.53
CA GLY A 182 3.83 6.85 -8.57
C GLY A 182 3.33 6.69 -7.13
N ILE A 183 4.18 7.05 -6.17
CA ILE A 183 3.85 6.97 -4.75
C ILE A 183 4.12 8.30 -4.05
N GLY A 184 3.39 8.53 -2.95
CA GLY A 184 3.66 9.63 -2.05
C GLY A 184 4.57 9.23 -0.89
N LEU A 185 5.09 10.23 -0.17
CA LEU A 185 5.93 10.04 1.01
C LEU A 185 5.22 9.26 2.14
N ARG A 186 3.88 9.20 2.12
CA ARG A 186 3.11 8.46 3.12
C ARG A 186 3.41 6.97 3.10
N GLN A 187 3.43 6.34 1.92
CA GLN A 187 3.69 4.92 1.78
C GLN A 187 5.11 4.55 2.22
N LEU A 188 6.08 5.41 1.91
CA LEU A 188 7.45 5.24 2.38
C LEU A 188 7.54 5.42 3.89
N LEU A 189 6.89 6.42 4.45
CA LEU A 189 6.87 6.62 5.90
C LEU A 189 6.18 5.48 6.65
N ASP A 190 5.11 4.88 6.08
CA ASP A 190 4.54 3.63 6.58
C ASP A 190 5.61 2.53 6.62
N TYR A 191 6.41 2.43 5.55
CA TYR A 191 7.45 1.42 5.43
C TYR A 191 8.58 1.64 6.43
N TYR A 192 9.00 2.88 6.66
CA TYR A 192 9.94 3.27 7.72
C TYR A 192 9.52 2.71 9.08
N TYR A 193 8.26 2.91 9.48
CA TYR A 193 7.78 2.41 10.76
C TYR A 193 7.63 0.90 10.82
N ILE A 194 7.32 0.25 9.70
CA ILE A 194 7.26 -1.22 9.60
C ILE A 194 8.65 -1.81 9.81
N LEU A 195 9.67 -1.30 9.14
CA LEU A 195 11.07 -1.79 9.23
C LEU A 195 11.60 -1.75 10.66
N ARG A 196 11.25 -0.72 11.41
CA ARG A 196 11.66 -0.55 12.82
C ARG A 196 10.99 -1.52 13.80
N ARG A 197 10.05 -2.35 13.34
CA ARG A 197 9.39 -3.40 14.14
C ARG A 197 10.02 -4.77 13.97
N LEU A 198 10.94 -4.90 13.05
CA LEU A 198 11.63 -6.16 12.79
C LEU A 198 12.91 -6.23 13.63
N ASP A 199 13.14 -7.37 14.26
CA ASP A 199 14.44 -7.71 14.82
C ASP A 199 15.42 -8.15 13.72
N LYS A 200 16.66 -8.44 14.10
CA LYS A 200 17.72 -8.79 13.15
C LYS A 200 17.43 -10.09 12.39
N GLU A 201 16.90 -11.10 13.07
CA GLU A 201 16.56 -12.39 12.48
C GLU A 201 15.40 -12.25 11.50
N GLN A 202 14.33 -11.57 11.93
CA GLN A 202 13.17 -11.28 11.08
C GLN A 202 13.55 -10.52 9.82
N ARG A 203 14.47 -9.54 9.89
CA ARG A 203 14.96 -8.83 8.70
C ARG A 203 15.65 -9.77 7.71
N GLY A 204 16.46 -10.70 8.20
CA GLY A 204 17.08 -11.72 7.35
C GLY A 204 16.04 -12.60 6.65
N GLN A 205 15.07 -13.10 7.38
CA GLN A 205 13.98 -13.93 6.84
C GLN A 205 13.13 -13.17 5.81
N VAL A 206 12.80 -11.92 6.10
CA VAL A 206 12.05 -11.03 5.20
C VAL A 206 12.81 -10.78 3.90
N PHE A 207 14.12 -10.52 3.98
CA PHE A 207 14.91 -10.28 2.78
C PHE A 207 15.09 -11.55 1.92
N GLU A 208 15.25 -12.71 2.52
CA GLU A 208 15.24 -13.99 1.79
C GLU A 208 13.90 -14.23 1.07
N GLU A 209 12.78 -13.94 1.74
CA GLU A 209 11.49 -14.02 1.08
C GLU A 209 11.37 -13.03 -0.10
N MET A 210 11.90 -11.82 0.04
CA MET A 210 11.94 -10.84 -1.05
C MET A 210 12.80 -11.30 -2.24
N ARG A 211 13.89 -12.03 -2.00
CA ARG A 211 14.66 -12.68 -3.08
C ARG A 211 13.82 -13.71 -3.82
N ASN A 212 13.11 -14.56 -3.09
CA ASN A 212 12.23 -15.58 -3.68
C ASN A 212 11.11 -14.98 -4.54
N LEU A 213 10.67 -13.77 -4.19
CA LEU A 213 9.57 -13.03 -4.82
C LEU A 213 10.03 -12.01 -5.87
N ASP A 214 11.34 -12.00 -6.24
CA ASP A 214 11.95 -11.07 -7.20
C ASP A 214 11.83 -9.58 -6.80
N LEU A 215 11.84 -9.32 -5.48
CA LEU A 215 11.73 -7.97 -4.92
C LEU A 215 13.07 -7.42 -4.38
N ALA A 216 14.13 -8.24 -4.34
CA ALA A 216 15.38 -7.87 -3.67
C ALA A 216 16.02 -6.60 -4.24
N LYS A 217 16.12 -6.48 -5.57
CA LYS A 217 16.69 -5.29 -6.24
C LYS A 217 15.87 -4.02 -5.98
N PHE A 218 14.56 -4.18 -5.87
CA PHE A 218 13.68 -3.07 -5.53
C PHE A 218 13.83 -2.70 -4.05
N ALA A 219 13.95 -3.69 -3.15
CA ALA A 219 14.24 -3.46 -1.73
C ALA A 219 15.54 -2.67 -1.53
N GLU A 220 16.63 -3.02 -2.25
CA GLU A 220 17.90 -2.28 -2.22
C GLU A 220 17.73 -0.80 -2.61
N ALA A 221 16.89 -0.51 -3.61
CA ALA A 221 16.60 0.86 -4.02
C ALA A 221 15.75 1.59 -2.97
N VAL A 222 14.76 0.92 -2.38
CA VAL A 222 13.91 1.49 -1.33
C VAL A 222 14.72 1.75 -0.06
N MET A 223 15.66 0.89 0.34
CA MET A 223 16.56 1.16 1.48
C MET A 223 17.36 2.45 1.30
N TYR A 224 17.83 2.74 0.08
CA TYR A 224 18.48 4.02 -0.21
C TYR A 224 17.52 5.21 -0.02
N VAL A 225 16.29 5.09 -0.51
CA VAL A 225 15.28 6.15 -0.37
C VAL A 225 14.91 6.36 1.11
N GLU A 226 14.68 5.29 1.87
CA GLU A 226 14.39 5.35 3.31
C GLU A 226 15.51 6.02 4.11
N GLN A 227 16.77 5.68 3.80
CA GLN A 227 17.93 6.32 4.41
C GLN A 227 17.98 7.81 4.07
N LYS A 228 17.78 8.20 2.80
CA LYS A 228 17.90 9.59 2.36
C LYS A 228 16.77 10.48 2.81
N MET A 229 15.53 9.96 2.80
CA MET A 229 14.34 10.74 3.09
C MET A 229 14.00 10.80 4.58
N PHE A 230 14.23 9.71 5.31
CA PHE A 230 13.81 9.59 6.71
C PHE A 230 14.95 9.28 7.68
N GLY A 231 16.19 9.15 7.19
CA GLY A 231 17.34 8.86 8.04
C GLY A 231 17.29 7.46 8.65
N LEU A 232 16.71 6.48 7.94
CA LEU A 232 16.64 5.11 8.45
C LEU A 232 18.03 4.57 8.78
N GLU A 233 18.23 4.24 10.05
CA GLU A 233 19.51 3.80 10.59
C GLU A 233 19.90 2.41 10.05
N PRO A 234 21.22 2.12 9.88
CA PRO A 234 21.69 0.86 9.31
C PRO A 234 21.19 -0.41 10.02
N GLU A 235 20.94 -0.30 11.32
CA GLU A 235 20.42 -1.41 12.12
C GLU A 235 19.02 -1.89 11.71
N PHE A 236 18.25 -1.04 10.99
CA PHE A 236 16.92 -1.38 10.50
C PHE A 236 16.88 -1.74 9.01
N TRP A 237 17.99 -1.72 8.32
CA TRP A 237 18.03 -2.09 6.91
C TRP A 237 17.75 -3.58 6.71
N LEU A 238 16.95 -3.89 5.69
CA LEU A 238 16.78 -5.28 5.22
C LEU A 238 17.99 -5.77 4.44
N CYS A 239 18.64 -4.88 3.71
CA CYS A 239 19.78 -5.14 2.85
C CYS A 239 20.58 -3.85 2.66
N GLN A 240 21.76 -3.97 2.07
CA GLN A 240 22.59 -2.80 1.74
C GLN A 240 21.86 -1.92 0.71
N PRO A 241 21.77 -0.59 0.96
CA PRO A 241 21.20 0.35 0.01
C PRO A 241 21.97 0.38 -1.30
N ASN A 242 21.27 0.37 -2.43
CA ASN A 242 21.89 0.54 -3.74
C ASN A 242 21.71 1.98 -4.21
N GLU A 243 22.79 2.77 -4.17
CA GLU A 243 22.75 4.19 -4.50
C GLU A 243 22.30 4.47 -5.93
N ARG A 244 22.74 3.66 -6.92
CA ARG A 244 22.43 3.89 -8.33
C ARG A 244 20.94 3.75 -8.63
N THR A 245 20.35 2.64 -8.19
CA THR A 245 18.93 2.37 -8.40
C THR A 245 18.06 3.20 -7.46
N GLY A 246 18.55 3.49 -6.25
CA GLY A 246 17.89 4.33 -5.27
C GLY A 246 17.77 5.80 -5.72
N LYS A 247 18.81 6.38 -6.31
CA LYS A 247 18.73 7.73 -6.91
C LYS A 247 17.69 7.78 -8.05
N CYS A 248 17.64 6.74 -8.88
CA CYS A 248 16.66 6.64 -9.94
C CYS A 248 15.22 6.57 -9.37
N LEU A 249 15.01 5.74 -8.33
CA LEU A 249 13.72 5.62 -7.66
C LEU A 249 13.31 6.93 -6.99
N LEU A 250 14.23 7.60 -6.28
CA LEU A 250 13.96 8.87 -5.60
C LEU A 250 13.54 9.96 -6.60
N ALA A 251 14.25 10.08 -7.72
CA ALA A 251 13.91 11.03 -8.78
C ALA A 251 12.49 10.77 -9.34
N GLU A 252 12.11 9.52 -9.54
CA GLU A 252 10.74 9.18 -9.98
C GLU A 252 9.68 9.48 -8.93
N ILE A 253 9.97 9.29 -7.64
CA ILE A 253 9.06 9.65 -6.54
C ILE A 253 8.85 11.18 -6.50
N GLU A 254 9.92 11.96 -6.65
CA GLU A 254 9.85 13.42 -6.68
C GLU A 254 9.07 13.94 -7.89
N LEU A 255 9.27 13.34 -9.06
CA LEU A 255 8.58 13.72 -10.30
C LEU A 255 7.09 13.35 -10.29
N ALA A 256 6.77 12.12 -9.91
CA ALA A 256 5.41 11.62 -9.93
C ALA A 256 4.58 12.17 -8.75
N GLY A 257 5.19 12.34 -7.59
CA GLY A 257 4.50 12.74 -6.38
C GLY A 257 3.41 11.74 -5.98
N ASN A 258 2.44 12.20 -5.20
CA ASN A 258 1.37 11.36 -4.68
C ASN A 258 0.44 10.89 -5.82
N PHE A 259 0.52 9.62 -6.19
CA PHE A 259 -0.27 8.97 -7.27
C PHE A 259 -0.19 9.71 -8.62
N GLY A 260 0.96 10.26 -8.96
CA GLY A 260 1.14 10.98 -10.23
C GLY A 260 0.37 12.29 -10.34
N GLN A 261 -0.22 12.79 -9.25
CA GLN A 261 -1.07 13.99 -9.25
C GLN A 261 -0.33 15.25 -9.74
N TYR A 262 0.97 15.33 -9.48
CA TYR A 262 1.81 16.48 -9.85
C TYR A 262 2.71 16.20 -11.06
N ASP A 263 2.61 15.02 -11.65
CA ASP A 263 3.43 14.60 -12.78
C ASP A 263 3.04 15.37 -14.05
N LYS A 264 3.88 16.31 -14.44
CA LYS A 264 3.66 17.11 -15.67
C LYS A 264 3.62 16.24 -16.93
N ARG A 265 4.23 15.04 -16.91
CA ARG A 265 4.15 14.07 -18.01
C ARG A 265 2.72 13.60 -18.23
N ASN A 266 1.92 13.50 -17.17
CA ASN A 266 0.49 13.11 -17.24
C ASN A 266 -0.41 14.17 -17.89
N GLN A 267 -0.02 15.44 -17.87
CA GLN A 267 -0.77 16.50 -18.58
C GLN A 267 -0.73 16.29 -20.11
N GLN A 268 0.37 15.77 -20.63
CA GLN A 268 0.48 15.41 -22.05
C GLN A 268 -0.33 14.14 -22.36
N VAL A 269 -0.37 13.20 -21.41
CA VAL A 269 -1.11 11.94 -21.54
C VAL A 269 -2.61 12.14 -21.73
N ASN A 270 -3.20 13.12 -21.09
CA ASN A 270 -4.64 13.46 -21.23
C ASN A 270 -5.04 13.87 -22.65
N ARG A 271 -4.06 14.22 -23.51
CA ARG A 271 -4.28 14.57 -24.93
C ARG A 271 -4.00 13.43 -25.89
N MET A 272 -3.52 12.27 -25.38
CA MET A 272 -3.14 11.12 -26.20
C MET A 272 -4.33 10.19 -26.44
N SER A 273 -4.29 9.45 -27.56
CA SER A 273 -5.17 8.30 -27.74
C SER A 273 -4.89 7.21 -26.69
N LYS A 274 -5.84 6.30 -26.47
CA LYS A 274 -5.65 5.15 -25.55
C LYS A 274 -4.39 4.34 -25.85
N ILE A 275 -4.05 4.18 -27.14
CA ILE A 275 -2.82 3.52 -27.59
C ILE A 275 -1.60 4.36 -27.23
N GLY A 276 -1.66 5.68 -27.42
CA GLY A 276 -0.59 6.59 -27.05
C GLY A 276 -0.28 6.56 -25.54
N VAL A 277 -1.31 6.59 -24.70
CA VAL A 277 -1.20 6.41 -23.24
C VAL A 277 -0.54 5.09 -22.89
N TYR A 278 -0.97 4.02 -23.53
CA TYR A 278 -0.39 2.69 -23.31
C TYR A 278 1.11 2.64 -23.65
N LEU A 279 1.51 3.14 -24.82
CA LEU A 279 2.91 3.18 -25.24
C LEU A 279 3.76 4.09 -24.34
N HIS A 280 3.21 5.23 -23.91
CA HIS A 280 3.84 6.12 -22.95
C HIS A 280 4.14 5.40 -21.62
N ASN A 281 3.17 4.69 -21.09
CA ASN A 281 3.34 3.92 -19.85
C ASN A 281 4.37 2.78 -19.99
N VAL A 282 4.38 2.08 -21.12
CA VAL A 282 5.40 1.07 -21.42
C VAL A 282 6.78 1.71 -21.40
N LYS A 283 6.98 2.82 -22.14
CA LYS A 283 8.27 3.54 -22.18
C LYS A 283 8.69 4.03 -20.79
N ARG A 284 7.77 4.60 -20.00
CA ARG A 284 8.04 5.04 -18.63
C ARG A 284 8.55 3.90 -17.75
N ASN A 285 7.91 2.74 -17.84
CA ASN A 285 8.26 1.60 -16.99
C ASN A 285 9.68 1.05 -17.28
N PHE A 286 10.26 1.30 -18.45
CA PHE A 286 11.63 0.91 -18.74
C PHE A 286 12.67 1.58 -17.84
N VAL A 287 12.36 2.71 -17.23
CA VAL A 287 13.20 3.36 -16.20
C VAL A 287 13.45 2.39 -15.03
N PHE A 288 12.48 1.56 -14.72
CA PHE A 288 12.54 0.58 -13.62
C PHE A 288 13.13 -0.77 -14.02
N PHE A 289 13.56 -0.95 -15.28
CA PHE A 289 14.00 -2.26 -15.78
C PHE A 289 15.08 -2.93 -14.93
N LYS A 290 16.02 -2.16 -14.37
CA LYS A 290 17.10 -2.68 -13.52
C LYS A 290 16.60 -3.19 -12.16
N MET A 291 15.48 -2.68 -11.68
CA MET A 291 14.89 -3.03 -10.38
C MET A 291 13.74 -4.03 -10.51
N ALA A 292 13.09 -4.09 -11.69
CA ALA A 292 11.81 -4.75 -11.90
C ALA A 292 11.70 -5.38 -13.31
N SER A 293 12.75 -6.03 -13.80
CA SER A 293 12.80 -6.53 -15.18
C SER A 293 11.62 -7.41 -15.55
N SER A 294 11.23 -8.33 -14.68
CA SER A 294 10.10 -9.23 -14.90
C SER A 294 8.79 -8.46 -15.09
N GLU A 295 8.49 -7.52 -14.20
CA GLU A 295 7.28 -6.72 -14.26
C GLU A 295 7.23 -5.82 -15.50
N VAL A 296 8.35 -5.18 -15.82
CA VAL A 296 8.46 -4.30 -16.99
C VAL A 296 8.20 -5.06 -18.29
N LEU A 297 8.72 -6.29 -18.41
CA LEU A 297 8.52 -7.13 -19.59
C LEU A 297 7.11 -7.71 -19.70
N TRP A 298 6.50 -8.10 -18.58
CA TRP A 298 5.17 -8.71 -18.59
C TRP A 298 4.02 -7.71 -18.60
N ALA A 299 4.20 -6.49 -18.08
CA ALA A 299 3.15 -5.48 -18.03
C ALA A 299 2.50 -5.19 -19.41
N PRO A 300 3.26 -5.05 -20.52
CA PRO A 300 2.70 -4.86 -21.84
C PRO A 300 1.82 -6.00 -22.33
N ILE A 301 2.08 -7.22 -21.90
CA ILE A 301 1.29 -8.40 -22.29
C ILE A 301 0.07 -8.53 -21.37
N TRP A 302 0.30 -8.39 -20.09
CA TRP A 302 -0.72 -8.61 -19.06
C TRP A 302 -1.87 -7.59 -19.12
N LYS A 303 -1.57 -6.30 -19.31
CA LYS A 303 -2.59 -5.23 -19.30
C LYS A 303 -3.69 -5.44 -20.35
N PRO A 304 -3.40 -5.69 -21.62
CA PRO A 304 -4.43 -6.01 -22.62
C PRO A 304 -5.20 -7.30 -22.29
N CYS A 305 -4.51 -8.35 -21.86
CA CYS A 305 -5.15 -9.62 -21.47
C CYS A 305 -6.12 -9.42 -20.30
N HIS A 306 -5.73 -8.63 -19.29
CA HIS A 306 -6.58 -8.32 -18.14
C HIS A 306 -7.79 -7.47 -18.54
N PHE A 307 -7.61 -6.51 -19.44
CA PHE A 307 -8.73 -5.74 -19.98
C PHE A 307 -9.78 -6.64 -20.67
N VAL A 308 -9.34 -7.55 -21.56
CA VAL A 308 -10.22 -8.53 -22.21
C VAL A 308 -10.90 -9.43 -21.18
N TRP A 309 -10.14 -9.95 -20.22
CA TRP A 309 -10.68 -10.79 -19.14
C TRP A 309 -11.78 -10.08 -18.31
N ARG A 310 -11.59 -8.79 -17.95
CA ARG A 310 -12.62 -8.00 -17.26
C ARG A 310 -13.90 -7.90 -18.09
N LYS A 311 -13.79 -7.65 -19.40
CA LYS A 311 -14.95 -7.58 -20.31
C LYS A 311 -15.70 -8.90 -20.38
N ILE A 312 -15.00 -10.03 -20.51
CA ILE A 312 -15.60 -11.36 -20.54
C ILE A 312 -16.33 -11.67 -19.23
N LYS A 313 -15.80 -11.24 -18.08
CA LYS A 313 -16.38 -11.47 -16.76
C LYS A 313 -17.49 -10.47 -16.39
N GLY A 314 -17.72 -9.46 -17.21
CA GLY A 314 -18.69 -8.39 -16.90
C GLY A 314 -18.27 -7.55 -15.66
N TYR A 315 -16.98 -7.39 -15.46
CA TYR A 315 -16.42 -6.50 -14.43
C TYR A 315 -16.26 -5.09 -15.01
N SER A 316 -16.93 -4.15 -14.43
CA SER A 316 -16.84 -2.73 -14.81
C SER A 316 -15.56 -2.10 -14.32
#